data_11fd7982cc85fa0307babf5b4fd71f9d
#
_entry.id   11fd7982cc85fa0307babf5b4fd71f9d
#
_cell.length_a   1.000
_cell.length_b   1.000
_cell.length_c   1.000
_cell.angle_alpha   90.00
_cell.angle_beta   90.00
_cell.angle_gamma   90.00
#
_symmetry.space_group_name_H-M   'P 1'
#
loop_
_entity.id
_entity.type
_entity.pdbx_description
1 polymer ?
#
loop_
_entity_poly.entity_id
_entity_poly.type
_entity_poly.pdbx_seq_one_letter_code
_entity_poly.pdbx_strand_id
1 'polypeptide(L)'
;MSRKSNLRHWCALLGMLVVPGLAFANADVAKLTKDPKNWAMQAGDFSNQRYTELKQITKDNVKNLSVAWTFSTGVLRGHEGGPLVIGDTMFVHSPFPNKVFAINLEDQKIIWKY
;
A
#
# COMPACT_ATOMS: atom_id res chain seq x y z
N MET A 1 38.34 -58.18 37.46
CA MET A 1 37.01 -57.55 37.70
C MET A 1 37.03 -56.19 37.03
N SER A 2 36.48 -56.10 35.78
CA SER A 2 36.49 -54.88 35.01
C SER A 2 35.10 -54.25 35.07
N ARG A 3 35.02 -53.05 35.60
CA ARG A 3 33.78 -52.25 35.71
C ARG A 3 33.57 -51.45 34.41
N LYS A 4 32.65 -51.89 33.56
CA LYS A 4 32.23 -51.15 32.39
C LYS A 4 31.33 -49.96 32.80
N SER A 5 31.80 -48.75 32.64
CA SER A 5 31.02 -47.50 32.79
C SER A 5 30.17 -47.28 31.57
N ASN A 6 28.86 -47.34 31.69
CA ASN A 6 27.90 -46.98 30.65
C ASN A 6 27.75 -45.46 30.61
N LEU A 7 28.44 -44.83 29.67
CA LEU A 7 28.31 -43.41 29.39
C LEU A 7 27.05 -43.22 28.51
N ARG A 8 25.92 -42.92 29.15
CA ARG A 8 24.67 -42.56 28.44
C ARG A 8 24.82 -41.15 27.88
N HIS A 9 25.00 -41.08 26.56
CA HIS A 9 25.01 -39.81 25.82
C HIS A 9 23.58 -39.24 25.82
N TRP A 10 23.35 -38.21 26.59
CA TRP A 10 22.16 -37.40 26.49
C TRP A 10 22.43 -36.36 25.36
N CYS A 11 21.93 -36.66 24.14
CA CYS A 11 21.82 -35.66 23.09
C CYS A 11 20.61 -34.79 23.47
N ALA A 12 20.88 -33.65 24.08
CA ALA A 12 19.90 -32.57 24.20
C ALA A 12 19.66 -31.97 22.83
N LEU A 13 18.58 -32.37 22.17
CA LEU A 13 18.04 -31.68 20.97
C LEU A 13 17.50 -30.31 21.43
N LEU A 14 18.32 -29.26 21.32
CA LEU A 14 17.83 -27.89 21.36
C LEU A 14 16.99 -27.67 20.09
N GLY A 15 15.70 -27.89 20.20
CA GLY A 15 14.73 -27.46 19.20
C GLY A 15 14.75 -25.93 19.12
N MET A 16 15.40 -25.40 18.07
CA MET A 16 15.36 -23.98 17.74
C MET A 16 13.94 -23.65 17.31
N LEU A 17 13.14 -23.08 18.21
CA LEU A 17 11.81 -22.56 17.90
C LEU A 17 12.04 -21.35 16.97
N VAL A 18 11.96 -21.56 15.66
CA VAL A 18 11.84 -20.47 14.70
C VAL A 18 10.44 -19.91 14.86
N VAL A 19 10.30 -18.87 15.68
CA VAL A 19 9.09 -18.05 15.71
C VAL A 19 9.03 -17.34 14.37
N PRO A 20 8.07 -17.64 13.47
CA PRO A 20 7.90 -16.86 12.26
C PRO A 20 7.66 -15.42 12.71
N GLY A 21 8.56 -14.50 12.34
CA GLY A 21 8.37 -13.09 12.59
C GLY A 21 7.02 -12.68 11.99
N LEU A 22 6.07 -12.29 12.84
CA LEU A 22 4.83 -11.71 12.38
C LEU A 22 5.21 -10.43 11.62
N ALA A 23 5.13 -10.47 10.30
CA ALA A 23 5.22 -9.27 9.48
C ALA A 23 3.99 -8.43 9.82
N PHE A 24 4.15 -7.46 10.71
CA PHE A 24 3.11 -6.50 10.99
C PHE A 24 2.98 -5.62 9.75
N ALA A 25 1.87 -5.77 9.03
CA ALA A 25 1.46 -4.78 8.06
C ALA A 25 1.45 -3.42 8.77
N ASN A 26 1.90 -2.36 8.09
CA ASN A 26 1.90 -1.02 8.68
C ASN A 26 0.50 -0.70 9.20
N ALA A 27 0.36 -0.60 10.53
CA ALA A 27 -0.93 -0.42 11.20
C ALA A 27 -1.62 0.89 10.77
N ASP A 28 -0.84 1.92 10.43
CA ASP A 28 -1.38 3.20 9.97
C ASP A 28 -1.99 3.06 8.58
N VAL A 29 -1.33 2.36 7.66
CA VAL A 29 -1.89 2.08 6.33
C VAL A 29 -3.14 1.21 6.46
N ALA A 30 -3.12 0.17 7.30
CA ALA A 30 -4.28 -0.67 7.54
C ALA A 30 -5.47 0.11 8.14
N LYS A 31 -5.22 1.16 8.92
CA LYS A 31 -6.25 2.07 9.41
C LYS A 31 -6.79 2.99 8.31
N LEU A 32 -5.90 3.55 7.48
CA LEU A 32 -6.30 4.42 6.37
C LEU A 32 -7.17 3.70 5.35
N THR A 33 -6.87 2.43 5.03
CA THR A 33 -7.65 1.64 4.06
C THR A 33 -9.06 1.27 4.53
N LYS A 34 -9.38 1.46 5.82
CA LYS A 34 -10.74 1.25 6.35
C LYS A 34 -11.68 2.42 6.07
N ASP A 35 -11.15 3.60 5.81
CA ASP A 35 -11.95 4.75 5.42
C ASP A 35 -12.11 4.74 3.90
N PRO A 36 -13.34 4.58 3.36
CA PRO A 36 -13.57 4.49 1.91
C PRO A 36 -13.24 5.78 1.15
N LYS A 37 -13.01 6.89 1.84
CA LYS A 37 -12.54 8.15 1.24
C LYS A 37 -11.05 8.10 0.89
N ASN A 38 -10.29 7.18 1.50
CA ASN A 38 -8.88 7.01 1.23
C ASN A 38 -8.65 5.91 0.19
N TRP A 39 -7.66 6.12 -0.65
CA TRP A 39 -7.09 5.12 -1.53
C TRP A 39 -5.60 5.03 -1.24
N ALA A 40 -5.26 4.51 -0.05
CA ALA A 40 -3.91 4.55 0.52
C ALA A 40 -2.99 3.45 -0.03
N MET A 41 -3.49 2.57 -0.88
CA MET A 41 -2.74 1.50 -1.53
C MET A 41 -3.14 1.38 -3.00
N GLN A 42 -2.22 0.89 -3.84
CA GLN A 42 -2.41 0.70 -5.28
C GLN A 42 -3.72 -0.06 -5.62
N ALA A 43 -4.07 -1.04 -4.82
CA ALA A 43 -5.26 -1.87 -5.02
C ALA A 43 -6.37 -1.62 -3.99
N GLY A 44 -6.30 -0.52 -3.26
CA GLY A 44 -7.26 -0.15 -2.23
C GLY A 44 -6.89 -0.70 -0.85
N ASP A 45 -6.62 -2.00 -0.76
CA ASP A 45 -6.29 -2.69 0.48
C ASP A 45 -5.22 -3.80 0.28
N PHE A 46 -4.86 -4.48 1.37
CA PHE A 46 -3.93 -5.62 1.34
C PHE A 46 -4.49 -6.87 0.64
N SER A 47 -5.82 -6.96 0.45
CA SER A 47 -6.48 -8.06 -0.25
C SER A 47 -6.42 -7.92 -1.77
N ASN A 48 -5.92 -6.80 -2.27
CA ASN A 48 -5.76 -6.49 -3.70
C ASN A 48 -7.07 -6.58 -4.51
N GLN A 49 -8.21 -6.27 -3.89
CA GLN A 49 -9.53 -6.45 -4.50
C GLN A 49 -9.94 -5.29 -5.40
N ARG A 50 -9.35 -4.10 -5.21
CA ARG A 50 -9.71 -2.86 -5.94
C ARG A 50 -11.20 -2.50 -5.79
N TYR A 51 -11.77 -2.86 -4.66
CA TYR A 51 -13.17 -2.61 -4.33
C TYR A 51 -13.32 -1.30 -3.53
N THR A 52 -14.40 -0.58 -3.76
CA THR A 52 -14.79 0.59 -2.98
C THR A 52 -16.25 0.52 -2.60
N GLU A 53 -16.59 1.03 -1.41
CA GLU A 53 -17.98 1.20 -0.95
C GLU A 53 -18.63 2.50 -1.43
N LEU A 54 -17.88 3.36 -2.13
CA LEU A 54 -18.40 4.61 -2.70
C LEU A 54 -19.47 4.28 -3.76
N LYS A 55 -20.60 5.00 -3.70
CA LYS A 55 -21.79 4.76 -4.55
C LYS A 55 -22.24 5.99 -5.34
N GLN A 56 -21.43 7.04 -5.38
CA GLN A 56 -21.78 8.26 -6.11
C GLN A 56 -21.87 8.04 -7.63
N ILE A 57 -21.08 7.11 -8.16
CA ILE A 57 -21.13 6.73 -9.58
C ILE A 57 -21.97 5.46 -9.69
N THR A 58 -23.01 5.52 -10.51
CA THR A 58 -23.97 4.44 -10.74
C THR A 58 -24.12 4.18 -12.24
N LYS A 59 -24.81 3.08 -12.61
CA LYS A 59 -25.13 2.77 -14.01
C LYS A 59 -25.93 3.88 -14.69
N ASP A 60 -26.75 4.61 -13.92
CA ASP A 60 -27.62 5.65 -14.46
C ASP A 60 -26.91 6.95 -14.72
N ASN A 61 -25.91 7.30 -13.90
CA ASN A 61 -25.22 8.58 -13.96
C ASN A 61 -23.81 8.51 -14.56
N VAL A 62 -23.23 7.32 -14.77
CA VAL A 62 -21.87 7.16 -15.33
C VAL A 62 -21.71 7.84 -16.69
N LYS A 63 -22.76 7.91 -17.48
CA LYS A 63 -22.79 8.62 -18.79
C LYS A 63 -22.59 10.14 -18.68
N ASN A 64 -22.77 10.69 -17.48
CA ASN A 64 -22.64 12.13 -17.22
C ASN A 64 -21.24 12.49 -16.68
N LEU A 65 -20.32 11.52 -16.57
CA LEU A 65 -18.95 11.80 -16.15
C LEU A 65 -18.25 12.72 -17.16
N SER A 66 -17.58 13.72 -16.63
CA SER A 66 -16.74 14.64 -17.39
C SER A 66 -15.41 14.84 -16.71
N VAL A 67 -14.40 15.31 -17.44
CA VAL A 67 -13.10 15.67 -16.87
C VAL A 67 -13.27 16.88 -15.98
N ALA A 68 -13.01 16.73 -14.68
CA ALA A 68 -13.07 17.84 -13.72
C ALA A 68 -11.83 18.75 -13.85
N TRP A 69 -10.64 18.14 -14.00
CA TRP A 69 -9.38 18.85 -14.18
C TRP A 69 -8.31 17.89 -14.72
N THR A 70 -7.18 18.44 -15.13
CA THR A 70 -6.02 17.69 -15.63
C THR A 70 -4.76 18.17 -14.95
N PHE A 71 -3.82 17.23 -14.74
CA PHE A 71 -2.50 17.54 -14.19
C PHE A 71 -1.41 16.98 -15.10
N SER A 72 -0.43 17.82 -15.44
CA SER A 72 0.74 17.40 -16.23
C SER A 72 1.95 17.18 -15.32
N THR A 73 2.51 15.99 -15.34
CA THR A 73 3.78 15.67 -14.65
C THR A 73 4.99 16.26 -15.39
N GLY A 74 4.81 16.71 -16.63
CA GLY A 74 5.89 17.16 -17.52
C GLY A 74 6.78 16.01 -18.03
N VAL A 75 6.31 14.76 -17.98
CA VAL A 75 7.05 13.58 -18.42
C VAL A 75 6.28 12.85 -19.50
N LEU A 76 6.88 12.74 -20.70
CA LEU A 76 6.29 12.07 -21.88
C LEU A 76 6.68 10.59 -21.93
N ARG A 77 6.41 9.84 -20.89
CA ARG A 77 6.64 8.38 -20.80
C ARG A 77 5.43 7.69 -20.19
N GLY A 78 5.30 6.39 -20.38
CA GLY A 78 4.22 5.61 -19.79
C GLY A 78 4.22 5.72 -18.26
N HIS A 79 3.07 6.05 -17.68
CA HIS A 79 2.84 6.11 -16.25
C HIS A 79 2.13 4.82 -15.83
N GLU A 80 2.84 3.92 -15.15
CA GLU A 80 2.31 2.62 -14.74
C GLU A 80 1.71 2.64 -13.33
N GLY A 81 2.06 3.64 -12.53
CA GLY A 81 1.58 3.77 -11.16
C GLY A 81 0.22 4.47 -11.08
N GLY A 82 -0.66 3.93 -10.23
CA GLY A 82 -1.91 4.60 -9.86
C GLY A 82 -1.67 5.67 -8.79
N PRO A 83 -2.51 6.71 -8.76
CA PRO A 83 -2.46 7.70 -7.69
C PRO A 83 -2.89 7.09 -6.36
N LEU A 84 -2.34 7.62 -5.25
CA LEU A 84 -2.82 7.36 -3.90
C LEU A 84 -3.54 8.60 -3.39
N VAL A 85 -4.59 8.39 -2.58
CA VAL A 85 -5.36 9.48 -1.97
C VAL A 85 -5.46 9.25 -0.47
N ILE A 86 -5.09 10.26 0.31
CA ILE A 86 -5.23 10.26 1.77
C ILE A 86 -5.81 11.61 2.19
N GLY A 87 -7.03 11.58 2.71
CA GLY A 87 -7.79 12.81 2.95
C GLY A 87 -7.94 13.62 1.65
N ASP A 88 -7.63 14.90 1.70
CA ASP A 88 -7.73 15.81 0.56
C ASP A 88 -6.42 15.91 -0.24
N THR A 89 -5.49 14.99 -0.05
CA THR A 89 -4.21 14.97 -0.76
C THR A 89 -4.09 13.78 -1.69
N MET A 90 -3.81 14.05 -2.96
CA MET A 90 -3.48 13.04 -3.95
C MET A 90 -1.96 12.99 -4.18
N PHE A 91 -1.39 11.79 -4.15
CA PHE A 91 0.01 11.54 -4.45
C PHE A 91 0.13 10.90 -5.82
N VAL A 92 0.92 11.51 -6.70
CA VAL A 92 1.19 11.02 -8.05
C VAL A 92 2.69 10.93 -8.23
N HIS A 93 3.16 9.83 -8.80
CA HIS A 93 4.56 9.72 -9.20
C HIS A 93 4.69 9.67 -10.73
N SER A 94 5.81 10.14 -11.25
CA SER A 94 6.16 10.01 -12.66
C SER A 94 7.18 8.90 -12.87
N PRO A 95 7.29 8.34 -14.09
CA PRO A 95 8.48 7.57 -14.48
C PRO A 95 9.71 8.48 -14.47
N PHE A 96 10.87 7.93 -14.85
CA PHE A 96 12.11 8.72 -14.89
C PHE A 96 11.87 10.14 -15.46
N PRO A 97 12.29 11.18 -14.71
CA PRO A 97 13.23 11.23 -13.58
C PRO A 97 12.64 10.99 -12.18
N ASN A 98 11.54 10.22 -12.06
CA ASN A 98 10.99 9.73 -10.79
C ASN A 98 10.54 10.83 -9.82
N LYS A 99 9.75 11.75 -10.32
CA LYS A 99 9.16 12.82 -9.51
C LYS A 99 7.97 12.30 -8.72
N VAL A 100 7.77 12.83 -7.51
CA VAL A 100 6.57 12.63 -6.71
C VAL A 100 5.90 13.98 -6.48
N PHE A 101 4.59 14.03 -6.62
CA PHE A 101 3.78 15.22 -6.39
C PHE A 101 2.74 14.93 -5.31
N ALA A 102 2.60 15.85 -4.36
CA ALA A 102 1.43 15.93 -3.49
C ALA A 102 0.56 17.08 -3.97
N ILE A 103 -0.69 16.78 -4.27
CA ILE A 103 -1.65 17.71 -4.88
C ILE A 103 -2.85 17.82 -3.95
N ASN A 104 -3.24 19.04 -3.62
CA ASN A 104 -4.48 19.29 -2.91
C ASN A 104 -5.67 19.07 -3.84
N LEU A 105 -6.66 18.28 -3.43
CA LEU A 105 -7.82 17.95 -4.24
C LEU A 105 -8.89 19.05 -4.28
N GLU A 106 -8.89 19.98 -3.32
CA GLU A 106 -9.86 21.07 -3.28
C GLU A 106 -9.52 22.17 -4.30
N ASP A 107 -8.23 22.60 -4.32
CA ASP A 107 -7.79 23.71 -5.18
C ASP A 107 -6.86 23.29 -6.32
N GLN A 108 -6.55 22.00 -6.45
CA GLN A 108 -5.72 21.34 -7.46
C GLN A 108 -4.28 21.87 -7.51
N LYS A 109 -3.81 22.51 -6.44
CA LYS A 109 -2.44 23.02 -6.35
C LYS A 109 -1.46 21.97 -5.83
N ILE A 110 -0.23 22.07 -6.30
CA ILE A 110 0.88 21.28 -5.76
C ILE A 110 1.20 21.78 -4.36
N ILE A 111 1.05 20.89 -3.36
CA ILE A 111 1.48 21.14 -1.99
C ILE A 111 3.01 21.08 -1.93
N TRP A 112 3.57 20.02 -2.51
CA TRP A 112 5.01 19.83 -2.67
C TRP A 112 5.33 18.87 -3.84
N LYS A 113 6.56 18.88 -4.28
CA LYS A 113 7.13 17.89 -5.21
C LYS A 113 8.53 17.49 -4.78
N TYR A 114 8.86 16.27 -5.04
CA TYR A 114 10.21 15.70 -4.84
C TYR A 114 10.77 15.23 -6.17
#